data_fe7e052504086e55daaef0b23180bbb4
#
_entry.id   fe7e052504086e55daaef0b23180bbb4
#
_cell.length_a   1.000
_cell.length_b   1.000
_cell.length_c   1.000
_cell.angle_alpha   90.00
_cell.angle_beta   90.00
_cell.angle_gamma   90.00
#
_symmetry.space_group_name_H-M   'P 1'
#
loop_
_entity.id
_entity.type
_entity.pdbx_description
1 polymer ?
#
loop_
_entity_poly.entity_id
_entity_poly.type
_entity_poly.pdbx_seq_one_letter_code
_entity_poly.pdbx_strand_id
1 'polypeptide(L)'
;MQQGDPADAVYIIAEGESEVWLADADGHSRRLGTMCCYTLFGETAVLCQSRRTATVRAKDRVVTFKISAKVFLDLVRQSPEIGIQVMTVLAQRLERSTALLQQQQRQ
;
A
#
# COMPACT_ATOMS: atom_id res chain seq x y z
N MET A 1 -7.76 4.64 -5.50
CA MET A 1 -6.45 4.22 -6.08
C MET A 1 -6.67 2.99 -6.95
N GLN A 2 -6.26 3.07 -8.19
CA GLN A 2 -6.45 1.98 -9.15
C GLN A 2 -5.11 1.44 -9.65
N GLN A 3 -5.02 0.12 -9.75
CA GLN A 3 -3.86 -0.58 -10.31
C GLN A 3 -3.56 -0.05 -11.72
N GLY A 4 -2.29 0.22 -12.01
CA GLY A 4 -1.84 0.75 -13.30
C GLY A 4 -1.81 2.26 -13.40
N ASP A 5 -2.45 2.98 -12.48
CA ASP A 5 -2.46 4.45 -12.48
C ASP A 5 -1.09 5.00 -12.09
N PRO A 6 -0.75 6.24 -12.50
CA PRO A 6 0.44 6.92 -12.02
C PRO A 6 0.41 7.12 -10.50
N ALA A 7 1.58 7.04 -9.88
CA ALA A 7 1.72 7.19 -8.43
C ALA A 7 2.05 8.65 -8.09
N ASP A 8 1.05 9.40 -7.71
CA ASP A 8 1.17 10.84 -7.41
C ASP A 8 1.15 11.19 -5.92
N ALA A 9 0.78 10.23 -5.08
CA ALA A 9 0.62 10.48 -3.65
C ALA A 9 0.68 9.18 -2.85
N VAL A 10 0.90 9.33 -1.55
CA VAL A 10 0.69 8.29 -0.54
C VAL A 10 -0.50 8.68 0.33
N TYR A 11 -1.10 7.69 1.00
CA TYR A 11 -2.32 7.88 1.78
C TYR A 11 -2.18 7.24 3.15
N ILE A 12 -2.81 7.86 4.15
CA ILE A 12 -2.95 7.27 5.49
C ILE A 12 -4.45 7.25 5.80
N ILE A 13 -4.98 6.09 6.16
CA ILE A 13 -6.40 5.97 6.52
C ILE A 13 -6.63 6.62 7.87
N ALA A 14 -7.49 7.64 7.92
CA ALA A 14 -7.92 8.29 9.15
C ALA A 14 -9.16 7.62 9.74
N GLU A 15 -10.12 7.24 8.89
CA GLU A 15 -11.37 6.58 9.27
C GLU A 15 -11.79 5.58 8.21
N GLY A 16 -12.49 4.53 8.65
CA GLY A 16 -13.09 3.54 7.76
C GLY A 16 -12.17 2.39 7.42
N GLU A 17 -12.66 1.54 6.54
CA GLU A 17 -11.96 0.32 6.12
C GLU A 17 -11.93 0.25 4.60
N SER A 18 -10.77 -0.12 4.05
CA SER A 18 -10.55 -0.28 2.62
C SER A 18 -10.15 -1.70 2.29
N GLU A 19 -10.42 -2.11 1.06
CA GLU A 19 -10.01 -3.41 0.51
C GLU A 19 -8.91 -3.23 -0.51
N VAL A 20 -7.98 -4.17 -0.53
CA VAL A 20 -6.89 -4.23 -1.51
C VAL A 20 -7.18 -5.35 -2.50
N TRP A 21 -7.19 -5.00 -3.79
CA TRP A 21 -7.49 -5.91 -4.89
C TRP A 21 -6.33 -5.95 -5.87
N LEU A 22 -6.05 -7.13 -6.40
CA LEU A 22 -5.04 -7.33 -7.43
C LEU A 22 -5.69 -7.99 -8.64
N ALA A 23 -5.51 -7.37 -9.82
CA ALA A 23 -5.91 -7.96 -11.09
C ALA A 23 -4.73 -8.69 -11.70
N ASP A 24 -4.98 -9.90 -12.23
CA ASP A 24 -3.99 -10.67 -12.96
C ASP A 24 -4.01 -10.34 -14.46
N ALA A 25 -3.14 -11.00 -15.24
CA ALA A 25 -3.03 -10.79 -16.67
C ALA A 25 -4.29 -11.18 -17.44
N ASP A 26 -5.13 -12.05 -16.89
CA ASP A 26 -6.38 -12.51 -17.51
C ASP A 26 -7.57 -11.61 -17.15
N GLY A 27 -7.34 -10.56 -16.38
CA GLY A 27 -8.40 -9.64 -15.96
C GLY A 27 -9.18 -10.09 -14.74
N HIS A 28 -8.82 -11.20 -14.13
CA HIS A 28 -9.44 -11.65 -12.88
C HIS A 28 -8.89 -10.86 -11.70
N SER A 29 -9.77 -10.38 -10.83
CA SER A 29 -9.39 -9.64 -9.63
C SER A 29 -9.56 -10.48 -8.39
N ARG A 30 -8.61 -10.36 -7.47
CA ARG A 30 -8.60 -11.08 -6.20
C ARG A 30 -8.37 -10.10 -5.06
N ARG A 31 -9.17 -10.23 -4.00
CA ARG A 31 -8.96 -9.43 -2.79
C ARG A 31 -7.77 -9.99 -2.02
N LEU A 32 -6.76 -9.16 -1.79
CA LEU A 32 -5.57 -9.52 -1.03
C LEU A 32 -5.77 -9.34 0.48
N GLY A 33 -6.59 -8.38 0.88
CA GLY A 33 -6.82 -8.10 2.29
C GLY A 33 -7.59 -6.80 2.49
N THR A 34 -7.63 -6.35 3.75
CA THR A 34 -8.27 -5.12 4.17
C THR A 34 -7.30 -4.25 4.94
N MET A 35 -7.58 -2.94 4.98
CA MET A 35 -6.80 -1.96 5.72
C MET A 35 -7.73 -1.09 6.55
N CYS A 36 -7.32 -0.75 7.75
CA CYS A 36 -8.08 0.10 8.68
C CYS A 36 -7.27 1.33 9.09
N CYS A 37 -7.73 2.03 10.14
CA CYS A 37 -7.14 3.29 10.61
C CYS A 37 -5.62 3.23 10.79
N TYR A 38 -4.98 4.33 10.40
CA TYR A 38 -3.55 4.58 10.51
C TYR A 38 -2.67 3.70 9.62
N THR A 39 -3.26 3.03 8.65
CA THR A 39 -2.49 2.27 7.65
C THR A 39 -2.01 3.20 6.55
N LEU A 40 -0.71 3.16 6.26
CA LEU A 40 -0.10 3.81 5.11
C LEU A 40 -0.27 2.93 3.88
N PHE A 41 -0.71 3.52 2.76
CA PHE A 41 -0.76 2.79 1.49
C PHE A 41 -0.40 3.69 0.31
N GLY A 42 -0.08 3.05 -0.82
CA GLY A 42 0.32 3.76 -2.02
C GLY A 42 1.80 4.14 -2.08
N GLU A 43 2.58 3.80 -1.05
CA GLU A 43 3.99 4.15 -0.94
C GLU A 43 4.89 3.34 -1.89
N THR A 44 4.52 2.10 -2.20
CA THR A 44 5.35 1.22 -3.03
C THR A 44 5.62 1.83 -4.41
N ALA A 45 4.57 2.26 -5.09
CA ALA A 45 4.70 2.83 -6.43
C ALA A 45 5.44 4.18 -6.41
N VAL A 46 5.28 4.98 -5.35
CA VAL A 46 6.00 6.24 -5.19
C VAL A 46 7.50 5.98 -4.98
N LEU A 47 7.84 5.06 -4.08
CA LEU A 47 9.24 4.74 -3.76
C LEU A 47 9.95 4.05 -4.94
N CYS A 48 9.26 3.16 -5.64
CA CYS A 48 9.81 2.42 -6.77
C CYS A 48 9.69 3.16 -8.09
N GLN A 49 9.08 4.35 -8.10
CA GLN A 49 8.83 5.13 -9.32
C GLN A 49 8.11 4.30 -10.37
N SER A 50 7.11 3.56 -9.95
CA SER A 50 6.33 2.66 -10.80
C SER A 50 4.86 3.07 -10.82
N ARG A 51 4.06 2.37 -11.62
CA ARG A 51 2.61 2.51 -11.59
C ARG A 51 2.04 1.80 -10.37
N ARG A 52 0.81 2.14 -9.98
CA ARG A 52 0.13 1.50 -8.86
C ARG A 52 0.09 -0.01 -9.05
N THR A 53 0.52 -0.74 -8.02
CA THR A 53 0.65 -2.20 -8.07
C THR A 53 -0.63 -2.94 -7.69
N ALA A 54 -1.59 -2.23 -7.09
CA ALA A 54 -2.86 -2.79 -6.66
C ALA A 54 -3.95 -1.72 -6.68
N THR A 55 -5.21 -2.15 -6.57
CA THR A 55 -6.35 -1.28 -6.41
C THR A 55 -6.77 -1.24 -4.95
N VAL A 56 -7.02 -0.05 -4.42
CA VAL A 56 -7.57 0.15 -3.08
C VAL A 56 -8.96 0.74 -3.23
N ARG A 57 -9.95 0.05 -2.65
CA ARG A 57 -11.36 0.44 -2.69
C ARG A 57 -11.88 0.65 -1.28
N ALA A 58 -12.67 1.71 -1.12
CA ALA A 58 -13.41 1.92 0.13
C ALA A 58 -14.45 0.80 0.30
N LYS A 59 -14.46 0.16 1.45
CA LYS A 59 -15.49 -0.83 1.80
C LYS A 59 -16.81 -0.15 2.15
N ASP A 60 -16.68 0.99 2.82
CA ASP A 60 -17.77 1.91 3.13
C ASP A 60 -17.23 3.35 3.02
N ARG A 61 -17.58 4.26 3.90
CA ARG A 61 -17.02 5.60 3.90
C ARG A 61 -15.60 5.58 4.46
N VAL A 62 -14.64 6.05 3.68
CA VAL A 62 -13.23 6.12 4.08
C VAL A 62 -12.74 7.56 4.01
N VAL A 63 -12.06 8.01 5.05
CA VAL A 63 -11.38 9.30 5.09
C VAL A 63 -9.88 9.04 5.14
N THR A 64 -9.13 9.68 4.25
CA THR A 64 -7.67 9.54 4.20
C THR A 64 -6.98 10.89 4.27
N PHE A 65 -5.76 10.91 4.81
CA PHE A 65 -4.82 11.98 4.56
C PHE A 65 -4.07 11.65 3.28
N LYS A 66 -4.02 12.60 2.36
CA LYS A 66 -3.29 12.48 1.09
C LYS A 66 -2.02 13.32 1.19
N ILE A 67 -0.88 12.70 0.96
CA ILE A 67 0.42 13.36 0.96
C ILE A 67 0.98 13.22 -0.45
N SER A 68 1.32 14.35 -1.10
CA SER A 68 1.89 14.29 -2.46
C SER A 68 3.20 13.49 -2.45
N ALA A 69 3.50 12.85 -3.57
CA ALA A 69 4.72 12.06 -3.74
C ALA A 69 5.96 12.89 -3.40
N LYS A 70 6.02 14.14 -3.84
CA LYS A 70 7.15 15.03 -3.57
C LYS A 70 7.33 15.27 -2.08
N VAL A 71 6.25 15.64 -1.37
CA VAL A 71 6.30 15.91 0.07
C VAL A 71 6.70 14.64 0.83
N PHE A 72 6.14 13.49 0.47
CA PHE A 72 6.48 12.22 1.10
C PHE A 72 7.98 11.88 0.93
N LEU A 73 8.50 12.01 -0.29
CA LEU A 73 9.92 11.73 -0.55
C LEU A 73 10.83 12.72 0.18
N ASP A 74 10.46 13.98 0.24
CA ASP A 74 11.22 15.00 0.99
C ASP A 74 11.24 14.66 2.48
N LEU A 75 10.12 14.24 3.05
CA LEU A 75 10.05 13.83 4.46
C LEU A 75 10.96 12.63 4.74
N VAL A 76 10.93 11.61 3.87
CA VAL A 76 11.77 10.42 4.02
C VAL A 76 13.25 10.78 3.94
N ARG A 77 13.63 11.70 3.03
CA ARG A 77 15.02 12.13 2.88
C ARG A 77 15.53 12.98 4.03
N GLN A 78 14.66 13.82 4.61
CA GLN A 78 15.03 14.75 5.67
C GLN A 78 14.98 14.13 7.06
N SER A 79 14.17 13.11 7.27
CA SER A 79 14.01 12.47 8.57
C SER A 79 14.36 10.99 8.51
N PRO A 80 15.53 10.59 9.02
CA PRO A 80 15.88 9.16 9.10
C PRO A 80 14.87 8.33 9.87
N GLU A 81 14.24 8.89 10.89
CA GLU A 81 13.22 8.19 11.70
C GLU A 81 11.99 7.84 10.87
N ILE A 82 11.50 8.76 10.04
CA ILE A 82 10.38 8.51 9.15
C ILE A 82 10.76 7.42 8.14
N GLY A 83 11.95 7.49 7.57
CA GLY A 83 12.46 6.48 6.65
C GLY A 83 12.49 5.09 7.27
N ILE A 84 12.98 4.98 8.50
CA ILE A 84 13.02 3.71 9.24
C ILE A 84 11.61 3.18 9.48
N GLN A 85 10.66 4.03 9.87
CA GLN A 85 9.27 3.62 10.08
C GLN A 85 8.62 3.09 8.80
N VAL A 86 8.85 3.77 7.68
CA VAL A 86 8.35 3.31 6.38
C VAL A 86 8.95 1.96 6.02
N MET A 87 10.26 1.80 6.14
CA MET A 87 10.94 0.53 5.88
C MET A 87 10.44 -0.58 6.78
N THR A 88 10.16 -0.29 8.05
CA THR A 88 9.62 -1.26 8.99
C THR A 88 8.26 -1.78 8.55
N VAL A 89 7.36 -0.88 8.13
CA VAL A 89 6.04 -1.27 7.61
C VAL A 89 6.18 -2.16 6.38
N LEU A 90 7.06 -1.79 5.44
CA LEU A 90 7.29 -2.56 4.22
C LEU A 90 7.88 -3.94 4.54
N ALA A 91 8.82 -4.01 5.47
CA ALA A 91 9.42 -5.27 5.91
C ALA A 91 8.36 -6.20 6.54
N GLN A 92 7.47 -5.66 7.38
CA GLN A 92 6.39 -6.42 7.99
C GLN A 92 5.43 -6.98 6.94
N ARG A 93 5.09 -6.19 5.92
CA ARG A 93 4.25 -6.64 4.80
C ARG A 93 4.93 -7.76 4.02
N LEU A 94 6.23 -7.65 3.80
CA LEU A 94 7.01 -8.68 3.13
C LEU A 94 7.02 -9.99 3.93
N GLU A 95 7.19 -9.91 5.25
CA GLU A 95 7.11 -11.08 6.13
C GLU A 95 5.76 -11.78 6.03
N ARG A 96 4.66 -11.03 6.02
CA ARG A 96 3.32 -11.59 5.87
C ARG A 96 3.17 -12.31 4.55
N SER A 97 3.62 -11.70 3.45
CA SER A 97 3.57 -12.30 2.13
C SER A 97 4.39 -13.59 2.06
N THR A 98 5.57 -13.60 2.66
CA THR A 98 6.43 -14.78 2.73
C THR A 98 5.77 -15.89 3.53
N ALA A 99 5.17 -15.58 4.68
CA ALA A 99 4.46 -16.53 5.51
C ALA A 99 3.28 -17.17 4.77
N LEU A 100 2.51 -16.37 4.02
CA LEU A 100 1.39 -16.87 3.21
C LEU A 100 1.86 -17.82 2.11
N LEU A 101 2.97 -17.49 1.43
CA LEU A 101 3.55 -18.36 0.41
C LEU A 101 4.02 -19.68 1.00
N GLN A 102 4.65 -19.67 2.18
CA GLN A 102 5.08 -20.87 2.86
C GLN A 102 3.90 -21.77 3.25
N GLN A 103 2.80 -21.18 3.70
CA GLN A 103 1.59 -21.93 4.01
C GLN A 103 1.00 -22.60 2.77
N GLN A 104 1.00 -21.91 1.63
CA GLN A 104 0.52 -22.47 0.37
C GLN A 104 1.38 -23.63 -0.11
N GLN A 105 2.69 -23.57 0.11
CA GLN A 105 3.61 -24.63 -0.30
C GLN A 105 3.49 -25.90 0.56
N ARG A 106 2.97 -25.78 1.78
CA ARG A 106 2.78 -26.92 2.70
C ARG A 106 1.48 -27.70 2.47
N GLN A 107 0.61 -27.13 1.65
CA GLN A 107 -0.63 -27.79 1.24
C GLN A 107 -0.46 -28.54 -0.07
#